data_d8e74bc7e3603cbc78e3c9ec0833941c
#
_entry.id   d8e74bc7e3603cbc78e3c9ec0833941c
#
_cell.length_a   1.000
_cell.length_b   1.000
_cell.length_c   1.000
_cell.angle_alpha   90.00
_cell.angle_beta   90.00
_cell.angle_gamma   90.00
#
_symmetry.space_group_name_H-M   'P 1'
#
loop_
_entity.id
_entity.type
_entity.pdbx_description
1 polymer ?
#
loop_
_entity_poly.entity_id
_entity_poly.type
_entity_poly.pdbx_seq_one_letter_code
_entity_poly.pdbx_strand_id
1 'polypeptide(L)'
;MSIPLSVSKSGMNAIQNQMDAVSNDIANINTTGYKSKNVSFNELLLNDMNAEAAYLSDTVQGSGIAIGSKSAVTSTNFAQGSLVSDSNDYHLAIAGEGFFGVIGENGEQYLTRDGAFQVNGDKSITNGNGDTLEIQAIIPTNQWPEGDVSIAENGEVTIHSENGSTLVGTIPLFYPTRTNAMQPVGENKFSYDGTFGVGDGKIQQNYLEASNVELASSITEMMLAQRSYSLNLKVAQGTDEMASVINQFKQ
;
A
#
# COMPACT_ATOMS: atom_id res chain seq x y z
N MET A 1 10.64 28.23 -21.97
CA MET A 1 9.90 28.25 -20.68
C MET A 1 10.90 28.54 -19.59
N SER A 2 10.58 29.43 -18.68
CA SER A 2 11.50 29.74 -17.59
C SER A 2 11.64 28.56 -16.63
N ILE A 3 12.85 28.23 -16.21
CA ILE A 3 13.15 27.14 -15.25
C ILE A 3 12.27 27.23 -13.99
N PRO A 4 12.03 28.43 -13.38
CA PRO A 4 11.16 28.54 -12.21
C PRO A 4 9.73 28.02 -12.40
N LEU A 5 9.14 28.22 -13.58
CA LEU A 5 7.79 27.75 -13.87
C LEU A 5 7.73 26.21 -13.97
N SER A 6 8.76 25.60 -14.59
CA SER A 6 8.84 24.14 -14.67
C SER A 6 9.06 23.49 -13.30
N VAL A 7 9.88 24.11 -12.45
CA VAL A 7 10.10 23.66 -11.05
C VAL A 7 8.80 23.75 -10.24
N SER A 8 8.09 24.89 -10.32
CA SER A 8 6.81 25.05 -9.63
C SER A 8 5.76 24.05 -10.11
N LYS A 9 5.68 23.79 -11.42
CA LYS A 9 4.77 22.79 -11.98
C LYS A 9 5.09 21.38 -11.48
N SER A 10 6.36 20.98 -11.50
CA SER A 10 6.75 19.67 -10.97
C SER A 10 6.49 19.53 -9.48
N GLY A 11 6.73 20.60 -8.70
CA GLY A 11 6.42 20.66 -7.28
C GLY A 11 4.92 20.53 -7.01
N MET A 12 4.07 21.24 -7.76
CA MET A 12 2.61 21.13 -7.64
C MET A 12 2.12 19.70 -7.94
N ASN A 13 2.60 19.08 -9.02
CA ASN A 13 2.25 17.71 -9.35
C ASN A 13 2.68 16.72 -8.25
N ALA A 14 3.87 16.93 -7.70
CA ALA A 14 4.38 16.09 -6.63
C ALA A 14 3.53 16.20 -5.35
N ILE A 15 3.13 17.41 -4.98
CA ILE A 15 2.25 17.64 -3.82
C ILE A 15 0.84 17.10 -4.08
N GLN A 16 0.34 17.19 -5.32
CA GLN A 16 -0.96 16.61 -5.66
C GLN A 16 -0.96 15.10 -5.49
N ASN A 17 0.07 14.39 -5.95
CA ASN A 17 0.21 12.96 -5.72
C ASN A 17 0.27 12.61 -4.22
N GLN A 18 0.89 13.46 -3.40
CA GLN A 18 0.87 13.28 -1.95
C GLN A 18 -0.54 13.45 -1.38
N MET A 19 -1.27 14.50 -1.79
CA MET A 19 -2.66 14.70 -1.36
C MET A 19 -3.55 13.52 -1.77
N ASP A 20 -3.37 12.99 -2.96
CA ASP A 20 -4.13 11.83 -3.45
C ASP A 20 -3.83 10.58 -2.61
N ALA A 21 -2.56 10.33 -2.24
CA ALA A 21 -2.19 9.22 -1.38
C ALA A 21 -2.78 9.37 0.03
N VAL A 22 -2.64 10.54 0.65
CA VAL A 22 -3.20 10.81 1.99
C VAL A 22 -4.73 10.75 1.97
N SER A 23 -5.39 11.21 0.90
CA SER A 23 -6.85 11.08 0.74
C SER A 23 -7.29 9.62 0.68
N ASN A 24 -6.52 8.78 -0.04
CA ASN A 24 -6.75 7.34 -0.07
C ASN A 24 -6.60 6.72 1.32
N ASP A 25 -5.56 7.09 2.07
CA ASP A 25 -5.34 6.58 3.41
C ASP A 25 -6.49 6.97 4.36
N ILE A 26 -6.94 8.21 4.33
CA ILE A 26 -8.09 8.68 5.12
C ILE A 26 -9.38 7.93 4.75
N ALA A 27 -9.63 7.72 3.45
CA ALA A 27 -10.82 7.00 2.98
C ALA A 27 -10.84 5.55 3.46
N ASN A 28 -9.66 4.93 3.64
CA ASN A 28 -9.51 3.53 4.03
C ASN A 28 -9.15 3.31 5.51
N ILE A 29 -9.38 4.31 6.37
CA ILE A 29 -9.06 4.19 7.79
C ILE A 29 -9.86 3.08 8.50
N ASN A 30 -11.09 2.83 8.04
CA ASN A 30 -11.96 1.79 8.57
C ASN A 30 -11.90 0.48 7.76
N THR A 31 -11.03 0.41 6.75
CA THR A 31 -10.90 -0.80 5.92
C THR A 31 -9.96 -1.79 6.58
N THR A 32 -10.42 -3.02 6.79
CA THR A 32 -9.64 -4.10 7.40
C THR A 32 -8.42 -4.43 6.56
N GLY A 33 -7.29 -4.66 7.22
CA GLY A 33 -6.04 -5.04 6.56
C GLY A 33 -5.42 -3.96 5.66
N TYR A 34 -5.98 -2.74 5.61
CA TYR A 34 -5.43 -1.67 4.80
C TYR A 34 -4.06 -1.21 5.30
N LYS A 35 -3.16 -0.94 4.36
CA LYS A 35 -1.79 -0.48 4.61
C LYS A 35 -1.57 0.88 3.99
N SER A 36 -1.13 1.84 4.80
CA SER A 36 -0.87 3.21 4.39
C SER A 36 0.23 3.30 3.33
N LYS A 37 0.16 4.33 2.48
CA LYS A 37 1.08 4.56 1.38
C LYS A 37 2.02 5.71 1.70
N ASN A 38 3.32 5.46 1.58
CA ASN A 38 4.33 6.52 1.72
C ASN A 38 4.66 7.12 0.35
N VAL A 39 4.62 8.45 0.28
CA VAL A 39 5.07 9.21 -0.89
C VAL A 39 6.42 9.82 -0.59
N SER A 40 7.44 9.49 -1.38
CA SER A 40 8.74 10.13 -1.28
C SER A 40 8.96 11.13 -2.41
N PHE A 41 9.73 12.17 -2.12
CA PHE A 41 10.12 13.21 -3.07
C PHE A 41 11.58 13.02 -3.44
N ASN A 42 11.83 12.89 -4.73
CA ASN A 42 13.18 12.84 -5.27
C ASN A 42 13.46 14.12 -6.06
N GLU A 43 14.63 14.69 -5.87
CA GLU A 43 15.11 15.82 -6.66
C GLU A 43 15.46 15.35 -8.08
N LEU A 44 15.03 16.12 -9.08
CA LEU A 44 15.42 15.93 -10.47
C LEU A 44 16.63 16.82 -10.77
N LEU A 45 17.78 16.19 -10.98
CA LEU A 45 19.02 16.86 -11.39
C LEU A 45 19.25 16.62 -12.90
N LEU A 46 19.48 17.68 -13.66
CA LEU A 46 20.09 17.55 -14.98
C LEU A 46 21.60 17.39 -14.80
N ASN A 47 22.08 16.22 -15.12
CA ASN A 47 23.52 15.91 -15.08
C ASN A 47 24.22 16.15 -16.42
N ASP A 48 23.55 16.78 -17.38
CA ASP A 48 24.08 17.06 -18.72
C ASP A 48 24.30 18.55 -18.93
N MET A 49 25.32 19.07 -18.29
CA MET A 49 26.02 20.20 -18.90
C MET A 49 27.24 19.63 -19.66
N ASN A 50 27.02 19.29 -20.94
CA ASN A 50 28.15 19.06 -21.84
C ASN A 50 29.10 20.25 -21.76
N ALA A 51 30.32 20.00 -21.34
CA ALA A 51 31.38 21.01 -21.11
C ALA A 51 31.72 21.85 -22.34
N GLU A 52 31.11 21.61 -23.50
CA GLU A 52 31.35 22.33 -24.76
C GLU A 52 30.50 23.59 -24.94
N ALA A 53 29.46 23.81 -24.13
CA ALA A 53 28.51 24.92 -24.33
C ALA A 53 28.62 26.06 -23.29
N ALA A 54 29.41 25.91 -22.24
CA ALA A 54 29.60 26.96 -21.24
C ALA A 54 31.07 27.01 -20.78
N TYR A 55 31.71 28.17 -20.91
CA TYR A 55 33.01 28.46 -20.29
C TYR A 55 32.83 28.50 -18.76
N LEU A 56 32.70 27.32 -18.15
CA LEU A 56 32.70 27.17 -16.70
C LEU A 56 34.12 26.81 -16.24
N SER A 57 34.58 27.45 -15.20
CA SER A 57 35.83 27.16 -14.53
C SER A 57 35.91 25.68 -14.14
N ASP A 58 37.09 25.05 -14.27
CA ASP A 58 37.36 23.62 -13.93
C ASP A 58 36.92 23.21 -12.52
N THR A 59 36.57 24.15 -11.66
CA THR A 59 36.10 23.92 -10.28
C THR A 59 34.61 23.61 -10.18
N VAL A 60 33.84 23.70 -11.27
CA VAL A 60 32.36 23.56 -11.29
C VAL A 60 31.93 22.25 -11.99
N GLN A 61 32.86 21.35 -12.28
CA GLN A 61 32.53 20.03 -12.80
C GLN A 61 31.74 19.24 -11.76
N GLY A 62 30.48 18.94 -12.09
CA GLY A 62 29.58 18.14 -11.24
C GLY A 62 28.47 18.94 -10.54
N SER A 63 28.32 20.24 -10.80
CA SER A 63 27.17 21.01 -10.31
C SER A 63 25.95 20.74 -11.20
N GLY A 64 25.08 19.84 -10.78
CA GLY A 64 23.79 19.64 -11.43
C GLY A 64 22.85 20.82 -11.16
N ILE A 65 22.09 21.26 -12.16
CA ILE A 65 20.99 22.21 -11.96
C ILE A 65 19.76 21.44 -11.55
N ALA A 66 19.20 21.74 -10.38
CA ALA A 66 17.91 21.19 -9.96
C ALA A 66 16.79 21.72 -10.87
N ILE A 67 16.09 20.83 -11.58
CA ILE A 67 15.02 21.22 -12.52
C ILE A 67 13.63 21.00 -11.91
N GLY A 68 13.57 20.42 -10.75
CA GLY A 68 12.32 20.16 -10.07
C GLY A 68 12.34 18.93 -9.17
N SER A 69 11.18 18.53 -8.71
CA SER A 69 10.98 17.33 -7.90
C SER A 69 10.05 16.36 -8.61
N LYS A 70 10.31 15.08 -8.42
CA LYS A 70 9.40 14.00 -8.80
C LYS A 70 8.94 13.29 -7.53
N SER A 71 7.64 13.18 -7.35
CA SER A 71 7.09 12.29 -6.35
C SER A 71 6.83 10.91 -6.95
N ALA A 72 7.03 9.89 -6.16
CA ALA A 72 6.53 8.56 -6.45
C ALA A 72 5.87 8.02 -5.17
N VAL A 73 4.79 7.27 -5.30
CA VAL A 73 4.35 6.37 -4.22
C VAL A 73 5.44 5.32 -4.12
N THR A 74 6.26 5.42 -3.10
CA THR A 74 7.53 4.70 -3.08
C THR A 74 7.40 3.37 -2.37
N SER A 75 6.52 3.28 -1.39
CA SER A 75 6.34 2.05 -0.62
C SER A 75 5.00 2.04 0.11
N THR A 76 4.49 0.84 0.32
CA THR A 76 3.41 0.58 1.26
C THR A 76 4.03 0.34 2.64
N ASN A 77 3.44 0.91 3.67
CA ASN A 77 3.84 0.67 5.06
C ASN A 77 3.17 -0.60 5.57
N PHE A 78 3.91 -1.69 5.64
CA PHE A 78 3.40 -2.97 6.13
C PHE A 78 3.42 -3.13 7.66
N ALA A 79 3.66 -2.06 8.42
CA ALA A 79 3.52 -2.12 9.87
C ALA A 79 2.14 -2.64 10.27
N GLN A 80 2.11 -3.45 11.32
CA GLN A 80 0.86 -4.05 11.81
C GLN A 80 -0.08 -2.99 12.37
N GLY A 81 -1.36 -3.07 11.99
CA GLY A 81 -2.45 -2.30 12.57
C GLY A 81 -2.91 -2.88 13.92
N SER A 82 -3.82 -2.21 14.59
CA SER A 82 -4.42 -2.72 15.82
C SER A 82 -5.27 -3.96 15.52
N LEU A 83 -5.17 -4.99 16.38
CA LEU A 83 -6.04 -6.15 16.32
C LEU A 83 -7.32 -5.87 17.10
N VAL A 84 -8.45 -6.00 16.43
CA VAL A 84 -9.78 -5.76 17.00
C VAL A 84 -10.54 -7.07 17.06
N SER A 85 -11.07 -7.39 18.24
CA SER A 85 -11.88 -8.61 18.44
C SER A 85 -13.23 -8.50 17.70
N ASP A 86 -13.61 -9.56 17.03
CA ASP A 86 -14.90 -9.73 16.37
C ASP A 86 -15.56 -11.04 16.83
N SER A 87 -16.86 -11.20 16.55
CA SER A 87 -17.62 -12.37 16.95
C SER A 87 -17.79 -13.40 15.83
N ASN A 88 -17.24 -13.16 14.65
CA ASN A 88 -17.33 -14.07 13.52
C ASN A 88 -16.16 -15.07 13.54
N ASP A 89 -16.47 -16.36 13.53
CA ASP A 89 -15.47 -17.45 13.60
C ASP A 89 -14.56 -17.54 12.36
N TYR A 90 -14.97 -16.92 11.25
CA TYR A 90 -14.18 -16.87 10.01
C TYR A 90 -13.35 -15.60 9.88
N HIS A 91 -13.49 -14.66 10.83
CA HIS A 91 -12.64 -13.48 10.86
C HIS A 91 -11.28 -13.87 11.46
N LEU A 92 -10.23 -13.57 10.69
CA LEU A 92 -8.86 -13.95 11.00
C LEU A 92 -7.94 -12.73 10.98
N ALA A 93 -7.02 -12.68 11.91
CA ALA A 93 -5.95 -11.72 11.88
C ALA A 93 -4.59 -12.40 12.02
N ILE A 94 -3.55 -11.78 11.50
CA ILE A 94 -2.18 -12.27 11.68
C ILE A 94 -1.52 -11.42 12.77
N ALA A 95 -1.09 -12.04 13.84
CA ALA A 95 -0.24 -11.42 14.84
C ALA A 95 1.24 -11.63 14.44
N GLY A 96 1.93 -10.55 14.11
CA GLY A 96 3.30 -10.58 13.59
C GLY A 96 3.39 -10.43 12.07
N GLU A 97 4.46 -10.95 11.49
CA GLU A 97 4.71 -10.86 10.04
C GLU A 97 3.93 -11.94 9.27
N GLY A 98 3.74 -11.73 7.97
CA GLY A 98 3.10 -12.69 7.06
C GLY A 98 1.88 -12.11 6.35
N PHE A 99 1.33 -12.88 5.41
CA PHE A 99 0.15 -12.52 4.62
C PHE A 99 -0.68 -13.77 4.39
N PHE A 100 -1.98 -13.60 4.27
CA PHE A 100 -2.87 -14.63 3.74
C PHE A 100 -2.68 -14.74 2.23
N GLY A 101 -2.67 -15.96 1.71
CA GLY A 101 -2.80 -16.22 0.28
C GLY A 101 -4.27 -16.27 -0.11
N VAL A 102 -4.64 -15.54 -1.15
CA VAL A 102 -5.99 -15.59 -1.72
C VAL A 102 -5.89 -15.83 -3.22
N ILE A 103 -6.84 -16.57 -3.76
CA ILE A 103 -6.95 -16.88 -5.18
C ILE A 103 -8.06 -16.02 -5.75
N GLY A 104 -7.70 -15.11 -6.67
CA GLY A 104 -8.66 -14.26 -7.36
C GLY A 104 -9.50 -15.02 -8.39
N GLU A 105 -10.52 -14.36 -8.94
CA GLU A 105 -11.38 -14.93 -10.00
C GLU A 105 -10.58 -15.40 -11.24
N ASN A 106 -9.43 -14.78 -11.50
CA ASN A 106 -8.53 -15.15 -12.60
C ASN A 106 -7.71 -16.42 -12.33
N GLY A 107 -7.81 -17.01 -11.12
CA GLY A 107 -6.97 -18.12 -10.68
C GLY A 107 -5.54 -17.72 -10.30
N GLU A 108 -5.24 -16.42 -10.23
CA GLU A 108 -3.95 -15.91 -9.77
C GLU A 108 -3.92 -15.80 -8.25
N GLN A 109 -2.74 -16.08 -7.68
CA GLN A 109 -2.51 -15.97 -6.25
C GLN A 109 -2.13 -14.53 -5.89
N TYR A 110 -2.79 -14.00 -4.88
CA TYR A 110 -2.50 -12.69 -4.29
C TYR A 110 -2.26 -12.83 -2.79
N LEU A 111 -1.61 -11.83 -2.24
CA LEU A 111 -1.34 -11.72 -0.82
C LEU A 111 -2.21 -10.61 -0.21
N THR A 112 -2.78 -10.87 0.96
CA THR A 112 -3.60 -9.88 1.67
C THR A 112 -3.38 -9.93 3.18
N ARG A 113 -3.66 -8.81 3.84
CA ARG A 113 -3.80 -8.72 5.31
C ARG A 113 -5.26 -8.61 5.73
N ASP A 114 -6.17 -8.51 4.75
CA ASP A 114 -7.59 -8.53 5.05
C ASP A 114 -8.01 -9.94 5.49
N GLY A 115 -8.57 -10.02 6.67
CA GLY A 115 -9.04 -11.27 7.28
C GLY A 115 -10.56 -11.34 7.43
N ALA A 116 -11.31 -10.43 6.82
CA ALA A 116 -12.78 -10.44 6.84
C ALA A 116 -13.34 -11.53 5.90
N PHE A 117 -13.11 -12.79 6.25
CA PHE A 117 -13.55 -13.91 5.45
C PHE A 117 -14.98 -14.35 5.81
N GLN A 118 -15.64 -14.96 4.84
CA GLN A 118 -16.98 -15.55 4.98
C GLN A 118 -17.01 -16.92 4.33
N VAL A 119 -17.83 -17.81 4.88
CA VAL A 119 -18.04 -19.13 4.29
C VAL A 119 -19.23 -19.11 3.34
N ASN A 120 -19.04 -19.65 2.16
CA ASN A 120 -20.09 -19.84 1.16
C ASN A 120 -20.84 -21.17 1.35
N GLY A 121 -21.94 -21.34 0.63
CA GLY A 121 -22.72 -22.58 0.64
C GLY A 121 -21.98 -23.82 0.12
N ASP A 122 -20.91 -23.64 -0.66
CA ASP A 122 -20.00 -24.69 -1.13
C ASP A 122 -18.83 -24.95 -0.17
N LYS A 123 -18.87 -24.33 1.03
CA LYS A 123 -17.83 -24.38 2.07
C LYS A 123 -16.50 -23.77 1.66
N SER A 124 -16.46 -23.00 0.55
CA SER A 124 -15.31 -22.14 0.25
C SER A 124 -15.30 -20.94 1.19
N ILE A 125 -14.11 -20.54 1.61
CA ILE A 125 -13.90 -19.36 2.45
C ILE A 125 -13.44 -18.23 1.54
N THR A 126 -14.24 -17.16 1.43
CA THR A 126 -13.97 -16.03 0.55
C THR A 126 -13.96 -14.72 1.34
N ASN A 127 -13.25 -13.71 0.81
CA ASN A 127 -13.32 -12.35 1.31
C ASN A 127 -14.52 -11.60 0.69
N GLY A 128 -14.75 -10.36 1.12
CA GLY A 128 -15.83 -9.50 0.60
C GLY A 128 -15.72 -9.17 -0.91
N ASN A 129 -14.56 -9.40 -1.52
CA ASN A 129 -14.29 -9.15 -2.94
C ASN A 129 -14.48 -10.42 -3.82
N GLY A 130 -14.79 -11.56 -3.21
CA GLY A 130 -14.98 -12.82 -3.92
C GLY A 130 -13.70 -13.66 -4.08
N ASP A 131 -12.55 -13.20 -3.57
CA ASP A 131 -11.33 -14.01 -3.62
C ASP A 131 -11.38 -15.12 -2.59
N THR A 132 -10.96 -16.32 -2.99
CA THR A 132 -10.98 -17.51 -2.15
C THR A 132 -9.70 -17.62 -1.33
N LEU A 133 -9.83 -17.82 -0.01
CA LEU A 133 -8.69 -18.07 0.87
C LEU A 133 -7.99 -19.37 0.46
N GLU A 134 -6.68 -19.31 0.31
CA GLU A 134 -5.87 -20.49 0.05
C GLU A 134 -5.76 -21.35 1.28
N ILE A 135 -6.25 -22.59 1.17
CA ILE A 135 -6.20 -23.59 2.23
C ILE A 135 -5.54 -24.84 1.65
N GLN A 136 -4.50 -25.32 2.30
CA GLN A 136 -3.94 -26.62 2.01
C GLN A 136 -4.86 -27.68 2.61
N ALA A 137 -5.89 -28.04 1.85
CA ALA A 137 -6.92 -28.97 2.29
C ALA A 137 -6.37 -30.40 2.36
N ILE A 138 -6.52 -31.04 3.52
CA ILE A 138 -6.27 -32.46 3.74
C ILE A 138 -7.48 -33.27 3.25
N ILE A 139 -8.67 -32.71 3.48
CA ILE A 139 -9.96 -33.28 3.07
C ILE A 139 -10.60 -32.30 2.07
N PRO A 140 -11.08 -32.75 0.90
CA PRO A 140 -11.78 -31.88 -0.04
C PRO A 140 -12.93 -31.11 0.63
N THR A 141 -13.11 -29.83 0.29
CA THR A 141 -14.10 -28.95 0.93
C THR A 141 -15.52 -29.48 0.90
N ASN A 142 -15.88 -30.23 -0.15
CA ASN A 142 -17.19 -30.88 -0.28
C ASN A 142 -17.45 -32.00 0.73
N GLN A 143 -16.39 -32.50 1.40
CA GLN A 143 -16.48 -33.60 2.40
C GLN A 143 -16.29 -33.07 3.84
N TRP A 144 -16.18 -31.75 4.01
CA TRP A 144 -16.06 -31.18 5.35
C TRP A 144 -17.32 -31.46 6.18
N PRO A 145 -17.17 -31.93 7.42
CA PRO A 145 -18.32 -32.15 8.30
C PRO A 145 -19.01 -30.81 8.59
N GLU A 146 -20.27 -30.90 9.04
CA GLU A 146 -20.97 -29.74 9.60
C GLU A 146 -20.60 -29.61 11.08
N GLY A 147 -20.30 -28.38 11.53
CA GLY A 147 -19.91 -28.12 12.91
C GLY A 147 -19.21 -26.79 13.07
N ASP A 148 -18.76 -26.50 14.27
CA ASP A 148 -18.05 -25.29 14.61
C ASP A 148 -16.60 -25.35 14.11
N VAL A 149 -16.14 -24.25 13.49
CA VAL A 149 -14.78 -24.16 12.96
C VAL A 149 -13.86 -23.55 14.01
N SER A 150 -12.76 -24.23 14.28
CA SER A 150 -11.69 -23.72 15.14
C SER A 150 -10.39 -23.64 14.33
N ILE A 151 -9.76 -22.47 14.36
CA ILE A 151 -8.50 -22.20 13.65
C ILE A 151 -7.42 -21.93 14.68
N ALA A 152 -6.42 -22.79 14.69
CA ALA A 152 -5.32 -22.70 15.63
C ALA A 152 -4.28 -21.62 15.21
N GLU A 153 -3.44 -21.16 16.13
CA GLU A 153 -2.41 -20.16 15.85
C GLU A 153 -1.42 -20.56 14.74
N ASN A 154 -1.22 -21.86 14.53
CA ASN A 154 -0.36 -22.41 13.47
C ASN A 154 -1.06 -22.53 12.10
N GLY A 155 -2.34 -22.10 12.01
CA GLY A 155 -3.13 -22.16 10.79
C GLY A 155 -3.89 -23.48 10.59
N GLU A 156 -3.83 -24.45 11.50
CA GLU A 156 -4.61 -25.68 11.41
C GLU A 156 -6.11 -25.39 11.57
N VAL A 157 -6.89 -25.84 10.59
CA VAL A 157 -8.35 -25.70 10.57
C VAL A 157 -8.97 -27.00 11.02
N THR A 158 -9.66 -26.95 12.13
CA THR A 158 -10.36 -28.12 12.72
C THR A 158 -11.85 -27.84 12.80
N ILE A 159 -12.67 -28.79 12.40
CA ILE A 159 -14.13 -28.73 12.54
C ILE A 159 -14.56 -29.64 13.67
N HIS A 160 -15.27 -29.05 14.61
CA HIS A 160 -15.88 -29.78 15.74
C HIS A 160 -17.31 -30.18 15.37
N SER A 161 -17.53 -31.47 15.12
CA SER A 161 -18.84 -32.04 14.87
C SER A 161 -19.28 -32.95 16.02
N GLU A 162 -20.54 -33.38 16.03
CA GLU A 162 -21.07 -34.33 17.03
C GLU A 162 -20.25 -35.64 17.08
N ASN A 163 -19.57 -36.00 15.98
CA ASN A 163 -18.79 -37.24 15.85
C ASN A 163 -17.29 -37.05 16.24
N GLY A 164 -16.90 -35.87 16.67
CA GLY A 164 -15.53 -35.57 17.08
C GLY A 164 -14.91 -34.41 16.31
N SER A 165 -13.64 -34.13 16.60
CA SER A 165 -12.87 -33.05 15.95
C SER A 165 -12.11 -33.61 14.76
N THR A 166 -12.24 -32.98 13.60
CA THR A 166 -11.59 -33.39 12.35
C THR A 166 -10.70 -32.27 11.82
N LEU A 167 -9.41 -32.54 11.64
CA LEU A 167 -8.50 -31.64 10.96
C LEU A 167 -8.79 -31.66 9.46
N VAL A 168 -9.22 -30.54 8.88
CA VAL A 168 -9.65 -30.45 7.47
C VAL A 168 -8.59 -29.82 6.56
N GLY A 169 -7.70 -29.00 7.10
CA GLY A 169 -6.65 -28.37 6.32
C GLY A 169 -5.80 -27.41 7.15
N THR A 170 -4.90 -26.71 6.46
CA THR A 170 -4.03 -25.69 7.06
C THR A 170 -4.04 -24.44 6.19
N ILE A 171 -4.16 -23.27 6.80
CA ILE A 171 -4.03 -21.96 6.15
C ILE A 171 -2.56 -21.60 6.15
N PRO A 172 -1.89 -21.55 4.97
CA PRO A 172 -0.50 -21.16 4.89
C PRO A 172 -0.34 -19.66 5.10
N LEU A 173 0.69 -19.24 5.83
CA LEU A 173 1.13 -17.86 5.87
C LEU A 173 2.31 -17.65 4.92
N PHE A 174 2.25 -16.57 4.16
CA PHE A 174 3.27 -16.21 3.19
C PHE A 174 4.13 -15.07 3.71
N TYR A 175 5.44 -15.23 3.58
CA TYR A 175 6.44 -14.27 4.08
C TYR A 175 7.29 -13.76 2.91
N PRO A 176 6.89 -12.67 2.23
CA PRO A 176 7.68 -12.11 1.14
C PRO A 176 9.06 -11.67 1.64
N THR A 177 10.13 -12.16 1.00
CA THR A 177 11.51 -11.80 1.39
C THR A 177 11.81 -10.32 1.12
N ARG A 178 11.07 -9.70 0.17
CA ARG A 178 11.21 -8.30 -0.21
C ARG A 178 9.84 -7.65 -0.28
N THR A 179 9.40 -7.03 0.79
CA THR A 179 8.12 -6.32 0.82
C THR A 179 8.04 -5.16 -0.18
N ASN A 180 9.18 -4.54 -0.52
CA ASN A 180 9.24 -3.47 -1.54
C ASN A 180 8.98 -3.97 -2.98
N ALA A 181 9.03 -5.27 -3.23
CA ALA A 181 8.71 -5.88 -4.52
C ALA A 181 7.23 -6.23 -4.66
N MET A 182 6.45 -6.11 -3.59
CA MET A 182 5.01 -6.31 -3.61
C MET A 182 4.33 -5.15 -4.33
N GLN A 183 3.51 -5.48 -5.32
CA GLN A 183 2.77 -4.49 -6.09
C GLN A 183 1.30 -4.50 -5.69
N PRO A 184 0.72 -3.35 -5.29
CA PRO A 184 -0.70 -3.29 -4.98
C PRO A 184 -1.51 -3.45 -6.28
N VAL A 185 -2.41 -4.41 -6.29
CA VAL A 185 -3.32 -4.70 -7.42
C VAL A 185 -4.68 -4.03 -7.23
N GLY A 186 -4.97 -3.59 -6.01
CA GLY A 186 -6.26 -3.04 -5.59
C GLY A 186 -6.92 -3.93 -4.54
N GLU A 187 -8.03 -3.47 -3.93
CA GLU A 187 -8.84 -4.26 -3.00
C GLU A 187 -8.03 -4.90 -1.85
N ASN A 188 -7.03 -4.18 -1.33
CA ASN A 188 -6.09 -4.65 -0.30
C ASN A 188 -5.30 -5.92 -0.67
N LYS A 189 -5.13 -6.16 -1.98
CA LYS A 189 -4.38 -7.29 -2.52
C LYS A 189 -3.05 -6.84 -3.09
N PHE A 190 -2.04 -7.70 -2.95
CA PHE A 190 -0.70 -7.49 -3.45
C PHE A 190 -0.27 -8.68 -4.30
N SER A 191 0.27 -8.40 -5.49
CA SER A 191 0.97 -9.42 -6.27
C SER A 191 2.44 -9.49 -5.85
N TYR A 192 3.00 -10.68 -5.87
CA TYR A 192 4.40 -10.91 -5.51
C TYR A 192 4.99 -12.07 -6.30
N ASP A 193 6.00 -11.76 -7.15
CA ASP A 193 6.70 -12.74 -7.99
C ASP A 193 8.04 -13.21 -7.39
N GLY A 194 8.29 -12.87 -6.11
CA GLY A 194 9.55 -13.18 -5.44
C GLY A 194 9.52 -14.49 -4.66
N THR A 195 10.61 -14.72 -3.94
CA THR A 195 10.73 -15.88 -3.04
C THR A 195 10.13 -15.60 -1.67
N PHE A 196 9.49 -16.60 -1.09
CA PHE A 196 8.97 -16.54 0.26
C PHE A 196 10.04 -17.01 1.26
N GLY A 197 10.12 -16.29 2.39
CA GLY A 197 10.96 -16.65 3.53
C GLY A 197 10.18 -17.47 4.55
N VAL A 198 10.79 -17.61 5.72
CA VAL A 198 10.16 -18.20 6.90
C VAL A 198 9.93 -17.08 7.91
N GLY A 199 8.76 -17.04 8.53
CA GLY A 199 8.38 -16.10 9.56
C GLY A 199 7.67 -16.78 10.71
N ASP A 200 7.35 -16.02 11.74
CA ASP A 200 6.76 -16.48 12.99
C ASP A 200 5.36 -15.90 13.26
N GLY A 201 4.70 -15.39 12.23
CA GLY A 201 3.34 -14.89 12.33
C GLY A 201 2.37 -15.96 12.82
N LYS A 202 1.43 -15.55 13.65
CA LYS A 202 0.40 -16.43 14.23
C LYS A 202 -0.97 -15.97 13.78
N ILE A 203 -1.83 -16.92 13.44
CA ILE A 203 -3.22 -16.65 13.10
C ILE A 203 -4.03 -16.51 14.40
N GLN A 204 -4.82 -15.46 14.49
CA GLN A 204 -5.79 -15.27 15.56
C GLN A 204 -7.20 -15.30 14.99
N GLN A 205 -7.99 -16.27 15.44
CA GLN A 205 -9.40 -16.38 15.12
C GLN A 205 -10.22 -15.38 15.93
N ASN A 206 -11.33 -14.90 15.38
CA ASN A 206 -12.20 -13.88 15.98
C ASN A 206 -11.52 -12.51 16.15
N TYR A 207 -10.55 -12.20 15.30
CA TYR A 207 -9.90 -10.90 15.23
C TYR A 207 -9.82 -10.42 13.79
N LEU A 208 -9.82 -9.10 13.65
CA LEU A 208 -9.53 -8.38 12.40
C LEU A 208 -8.38 -7.42 12.62
N GLU A 209 -7.53 -7.26 11.62
CA GLU A 209 -6.51 -6.23 11.62
C GLU A 209 -7.12 -4.92 11.12
N ALA A 210 -7.14 -3.88 11.94
CA ALA A 210 -7.54 -2.54 11.53
C ALA A 210 -6.50 -1.91 10.62
N SER A 211 -6.90 -0.89 9.86
CA SER A 211 -5.97 -0.05 9.10
C SER A 211 -4.84 0.49 9.99
N ASN A 212 -3.63 0.59 9.46
CA ASN A 212 -2.50 1.20 10.15
C ASN A 212 -2.42 2.73 9.92
N VAL A 213 -3.47 3.32 9.37
CA VAL A 213 -3.59 4.78 9.14
C VAL A 213 -3.93 5.48 10.44
N GLU A 214 -3.15 6.51 10.78
CA GLU A 214 -3.44 7.40 11.91
C GLU A 214 -4.12 8.68 11.40
N LEU A 215 -5.39 8.87 11.75
CA LEU A 215 -6.22 9.98 11.25
C LEU A 215 -5.62 11.35 11.52
N ALA A 216 -5.13 11.58 12.74
CA ALA A 216 -4.59 12.88 13.14
C ALA A 216 -3.34 13.26 12.33
N SER A 217 -2.46 12.29 12.10
CA SER A 217 -1.27 12.44 11.26
C SER A 217 -1.66 12.71 9.81
N SER A 218 -2.55 11.91 9.25
CA SER A 218 -3.00 12.04 7.85
C SER A 218 -3.69 13.38 7.58
N ILE A 219 -4.54 13.88 8.49
CA ILE A 219 -5.16 15.22 8.36
C ILE A 219 -4.08 16.31 8.42
N THR A 220 -3.11 16.18 9.31
CA THR A 220 -2.00 17.16 9.42
C THR A 220 -1.17 17.18 8.15
N GLU A 221 -0.82 16.03 7.59
CA GLU A 221 -0.10 15.91 6.33
C GLU A 221 -0.90 16.51 5.17
N MET A 222 -2.20 16.26 5.11
CA MET A 222 -3.08 16.86 4.11
C MET A 222 -3.10 18.39 4.20
N MET A 223 -3.20 18.95 5.40
CA MET A 223 -3.17 20.41 5.60
C MET A 223 -1.82 21.01 5.18
N LEU A 224 -0.71 20.33 5.46
CA LEU A 224 0.63 20.75 5.04
C LEU A 224 0.77 20.69 3.51
N ALA A 225 0.29 19.63 2.88
CA ALA A 225 0.29 19.48 1.43
C ALA A 225 -0.55 20.58 0.75
N GLN A 226 -1.75 20.89 1.25
CA GLN A 226 -2.59 21.98 0.75
C GLN A 226 -1.90 23.35 0.86
N ARG A 227 -1.24 23.64 1.98
CA ARG A 227 -0.48 24.87 2.16
C ARG A 227 0.69 24.95 1.18
N SER A 228 1.43 23.86 1.02
CA SER A 228 2.57 23.77 0.10
C SER A 228 2.13 23.95 -1.35
N TYR A 229 0.98 23.36 -1.74
CA TYR A 229 0.38 23.56 -3.06
C TYR A 229 0.04 25.03 -3.30
N SER A 230 -0.62 25.68 -2.34
CA SER A 230 -0.98 27.11 -2.42
C SER A 230 0.25 28.03 -2.54
N LEU A 231 1.35 27.70 -1.83
CA LEU A 231 2.61 28.45 -1.94
C LEU A 231 3.23 28.29 -3.32
N ASN A 232 3.30 27.08 -3.86
CA ASN A 232 3.82 26.84 -5.22
C ASN A 232 2.98 27.53 -6.29
N LEU A 233 1.66 27.60 -6.11
CA LEU A 233 0.77 28.35 -7.00
C LEU A 233 1.10 29.84 -6.99
N LYS A 234 1.34 30.45 -5.81
CA LYS A 234 1.75 31.86 -5.70
C LYS A 234 3.11 32.13 -6.35
N VAL A 235 4.05 31.20 -6.21
CA VAL A 235 5.35 31.31 -6.89
C VAL A 235 5.18 31.28 -8.41
N ALA A 236 4.33 30.38 -8.93
CA ALA A 236 4.03 30.31 -10.36
C ALA A 236 3.39 31.61 -10.88
N GLN A 237 2.41 32.16 -10.14
CA GLN A 237 1.76 33.44 -10.47
C GLN A 237 2.76 34.61 -10.48
N GLY A 238 3.60 34.72 -9.44
CA GLY A 238 4.63 35.76 -9.39
C GLY A 238 5.68 35.65 -10.51
N THR A 239 5.96 34.44 -10.96
CA THR A 239 6.85 34.20 -12.11
C THR A 239 6.20 34.68 -13.42
N ASP A 240 4.90 34.46 -13.59
CA ASP A 240 4.12 34.91 -14.75
C ASP A 240 4.02 36.46 -14.78
N GLU A 241 3.77 37.09 -13.62
CA GLU A 241 3.75 38.54 -13.49
C GLU A 241 5.11 39.16 -13.85
N MET A 242 6.23 38.61 -13.35
CA MET A 242 7.58 39.05 -13.73
C MET A 242 7.82 38.89 -15.23
N ALA A 243 7.40 37.76 -15.84
CA ALA A 243 7.55 37.56 -17.28
C ALA A 243 6.73 38.59 -18.09
N SER A 244 5.53 38.93 -17.63
CA SER A 244 4.70 39.98 -18.23
C SER A 244 5.35 41.33 -18.18
N VAL A 245 5.89 41.73 -17.02
CA VAL A 245 6.61 43.01 -16.84
C VAL A 245 7.84 43.08 -17.75
N ILE A 246 8.63 42.01 -17.82
CA ILE A 246 9.81 41.95 -18.71
C ILE A 246 9.40 42.12 -20.20
N ASN A 247 8.30 41.52 -20.62
CA ASN A 247 7.82 41.67 -21.99
C ASN A 247 7.32 43.09 -22.29
N GLN A 248 6.77 43.82 -21.30
CA GLN A 248 6.38 45.23 -21.46
C GLN A 248 7.60 46.15 -21.61
N PHE A 249 8.75 45.87 -20.97
CA PHE A 249 9.97 46.64 -21.14
C PHE A 249 10.70 46.36 -22.46
N LYS A 250 10.29 45.36 -23.21
CA LYS A 250 10.92 44.96 -24.47
C LYS A 250 10.24 45.56 -25.71
N GLN A 251 9.10 46.24 -25.51
CA GLN A 251 8.42 47.05 -26.52
C GLN A 251 8.82 48.51 -26.44
#